data_8e601efcf204ee83f7a32aaa904d557e
#
_entry.id   8e601efcf204ee83f7a32aaa904d557e
#
_cell.length_a   1.000
_cell.length_b   1.000
_cell.length_c   1.000
_cell.angle_alpha   90.00
_cell.angle_beta   90.00
_cell.angle_gamma   90.00
#
_symmetry.space_group_name_H-M   'P 1'
#
loop_
_entity.id
_entity.type
_entity.pdbx_description
1 polymer ?
#
loop_
_entity_poly.entity_id
_entity_poly.type
_entity_poly.pdbx_seq_one_letter_code
_entity_poly.pdbx_strand_id
1 'polypeptide(L)'
;LLFLFNNMKNLILRTITGIAFVAVLVGAIIYSPFTFGALFAVVSALATLEFCRIVNQQEGVRVNFFMSTVASIFLYLAFFAYSCGYANLLIMPSSVFLPYVAMLIYLLVSPLYFGRHNALKSWAFTMMSQIYVALPFALLNAISFIPYPMGPLGTAYVYMYPLAVFLFLWSSDTGAYCVGSLLGRKIPYKLFPSISPKKSWVGSIGGTLLAVAVGAVISCYEPSLSLVQWMGFGLVVAIFGTWGDLVESQIKRQLGIKDSGNVLPGHGGFLDRFDSSLLAIPASLIYLYTVWAM
;
A
#
# COMPACT_ATOMS: atom_id res chain seq x y z
N LEU A 1 12.35 -7.24 37.71
CA LEU A 1 13.06 -6.05 37.22
C LEU A 1 13.60 -6.25 35.80
N LEU A 2 14.34 -7.31 35.48
CA LEU A 2 14.88 -7.60 34.13
C LEU A 2 13.76 -7.73 33.06
N PHE A 3 12.63 -8.34 33.37
CA PHE A 3 11.49 -8.48 32.48
C PHE A 3 10.82 -7.13 32.17
N LEU A 4 10.70 -6.25 33.15
CA LEU A 4 10.19 -4.87 32.96
C LEU A 4 11.17 -4.02 32.14
N PHE A 5 12.48 -4.15 32.36
CA PHE A 5 13.50 -3.46 31.58
C PHE A 5 13.50 -3.89 30.09
N ASN A 6 13.36 -5.19 29.81
CA ASN A 6 13.27 -5.69 28.43
C ASN A 6 11.98 -5.23 27.73
N ASN A 7 10.84 -5.21 28.43
CA ASN A 7 9.59 -4.68 27.88
C ASN A 7 9.68 -3.17 27.60
N MET A 8 10.30 -2.39 28.48
CA MET A 8 10.51 -0.95 28.26
C MET A 8 11.44 -0.67 27.07
N LYS A 9 12.56 -1.39 26.94
CA LYS A 9 13.47 -1.27 25.78
C LYS A 9 12.75 -1.57 24.48
N ASN A 10 11.95 -2.65 24.45
CA ASN A 10 11.15 -3.01 23.27
C ASN A 10 10.10 -1.95 22.94
N LEU A 11 9.46 -1.35 23.93
CA LEU A 11 8.48 -0.28 23.72
C LEU A 11 9.15 0.98 23.15
N ILE A 12 10.27 1.41 23.73
CA ILE A 12 11.03 2.57 23.26
C ILE A 12 11.50 2.35 21.82
N LEU A 13 12.06 1.17 21.52
CA LEU A 13 12.52 0.84 20.17
C LEU A 13 11.36 0.90 19.16
N ARG A 14 10.20 0.35 19.50
CA ARG A 14 8.98 0.43 18.66
C ARG A 14 8.56 1.87 18.43
N THR A 15 8.52 2.68 19.47
CA THR A 15 8.10 4.09 19.33
C THR A 15 9.06 4.85 18.41
N ILE A 16 10.37 4.72 18.62
CA ILE A 16 11.38 5.40 17.80
C ILE A 16 11.31 4.95 16.33
N THR A 17 11.25 3.65 16.08
CA THR A 17 11.16 3.13 14.70
C THR A 17 9.86 3.52 14.02
N GLY A 18 8.73 3.58 14.75
CA GLY A 18 7.45 4.07 14.23
C GLY A 18 7.50 5.55 13.86
N ILE A 19 8.03 6.40 14.73
CA ILE A 19 8.19 7.84 14.47
C ILE A 19 9.14 8.06 13.27
N ALA A 20 10.27 7.36 13.23
CA ALA A 20 11.21 7.46 12.12
C ALA A 20 10.57 7.03 10.78
N PHE A 21 9.80 5.94 10.78
CA PHE A 21 9.06 5.47 9.60
C PHE A 21 8.08 6.53 9.09
N VAL A 22 7.26 7.09 9.97
CA VAL A 22 6.30 8.16 9.60
C VAL A 22 7.02 9.40 9.11
N ALA A 23 8.09 9.82 9.78
CA ALA A 23 8.86 11.02 9.40
C ALA A 23 9.52 10.86 8.01
N VAL A 24 10.10 9.68 7.71
CA VAL A 24 10.68 9.37 6.40
C VAL A 24 9.60 9.37 5.33
N LEU A 25 8.44 8.74 5.58
CA LEU A 25 7.36 8.65 4.62
C LEU A 25 6.77 10.04 4.32
N VAL A 26 6.40 10.79 5.34
CA VAL A 26 5.85 12.15 5.19
C VAL A 26 6.88 13.09 4.57
N GLY A 27 8.13 13.06 5.03
CA GLY A 27 9.21 13.88 4.50
C GLY A 27 9.46 13.61 3.02
N ALA A 28 9.51 12.34 2.60
CA ALA A 28 9.73 11.98 1.20
C ALA A 28 8.56 12.39 0.29
N ILE A 29 7.32 12.32 0.79
CA ILE A 29 6.14 12.76 0.03
C ILE A 29 6.14 14.28 -0.15
N ILE A 30 6.45 15.05 0.91
CA ILE A 30 6.32 16.51 0.88
C ILE A 30 7.51 17.16 0.16
N TYR A 31 8.73 16.60 0.33
CA TYR A 31 9.96 17.27 -0.12
C TYR A 31 10.05 17.42 -1.64
N SER A 32 9.84 16.34 -2.41
CA SER A 32 9.84 16.42 -3.87
C SER A 32 9.21 15.18 -4.53
N PRO A 33 8.78 15.28 -5.81
CA PRO A 33 8.31 14.12 -6.57
C PRO A 33 9.38 13.03 -6.72
N PHE A 34 10.66 13.39 -6.74
CA PHE A 34 11.75 12.42 -6.88
C PHE A 34 12.00 11.64 -5.59
N THR A 35 11.93 12.29 -4.41
CA THR A 35 12.04 11.60 -3.12
C THR A 35 10.85 10.69 -2.87
N PHE A 36 9.65 11.13 -3.23
CA PHE A 36 8.45 10.31 -3.27
C PHE A 36 8.66 9.10 -4.19
N GLY A 37 9.10 9.32 -5.44
CA GLY A 37 9.34 8.27 -6.42
C GLY A 37 10.37 7.25 -5.95
N ALA A 38 11.52 7.72 -5.41
CA ALA A 38 12.57 6.85 -4.89
C ALA A 38 12.10 6.02 -3.70
N LEU A 39 11.40 6.64 -2.73
CA LEU A 39 10.89 5.94 -1.56
C LEU A 39 9.93 4.81 -1.97
N PHE A 40 8.90 5.12 -2.78
CA PHE A 40 7.88 4.14 -3.12
C PHE A 40 8.37 3.08 -4.13
N ALA A 41 9.41 3.36 -4.92
CA ALA A 41 10.12 2.32 -5.68
C ALA A 41 10.77 1.29 -4.75
N VAL A 42 11.43 1.76 -3.68
CA VAL A 42 12.01 0.89 -2.65
C VAL A 42 10.93 0.14 -1.88
N VAL A 43 9.84 0.82 -1.52
CA VAL A 43 8.67 0.21 -0.84
C VAL A 43 8.09 -0.93 -1.69
N SER A 44 7.82 -0.67 -2.98
CA SER A 44 7.30 -1.68 -3.91
C SER A 44 8.24 -2.88 -4.04
N ALA A 45 9.54 -2.62 -4.16
CA ALA A 45 10.56 -3.67 -4.26
C ALA A 45 10.62 -4.55 -3.00
N LEU A 46 10.69 -3.93 -1.82
CA LEU A 46 10.79 -4.65 -0.54
C LEU A 46 9.51 -5.44 -0.23
N ALA A 47 8.34 -4.86 -0.45
CA ALA A 47 7.06 -5.54 -0.26
C ALA A 47 6.92 -6.76 -1.20
N THR A 48 7.29 -6.59 -2.48
CA THR A 48 7.28 -7.69 -3.46
C THR A 48 8.29 -8.79 -3.09
N LEU A 49 9.50 -8.42 -2.68
CA LEU A 49 10.53 -9.35 -2.24
C LEU A 49 10.07 -10.17 -1.04
N GLU A 50 9.49 -9.51 -0.03
CA GLU A 50 8.98 -10.16 1.18
C GLU A 50 7.83 -11.10 0.85
N PHE A 51 6.85 -10.66 0.06
CA PHE A 51 5.75 -11.51 -0.41
C PHE A 51 6.27 -12.77 -1.13
N CYS A 52 7.18 -12.61 -2.09
CA CYS A 52 7.75 -13.75 -2.83
C CYS A 52 8.52 -14.72 -1.92
N ARG A 53 9.21 -14.22 -0.89
CA ARG A 53 9.91 -15.08 0.09
C ARG A 53 8.95 -15.89 0.92
N ILE A 54 7.82 -15.30 1.34
CA ILE A 54 6.79 -15.97 2.12
C ILE A 54 6.14 -17.10 1.32
N VAL A 55 5.70 -16.81 0.09
CA VAL A 55 5.02 -17.82 -0.73
C VAL A 55 5.94 -18.96 -1.16
N ASN A 56 7.25 -18.72 -1.26
CA ASN A 56 8.25 -19.74 -1.54
C ASN A 56 8.48 -20.73 -0.37
N GLN A 57 7.91 -20.46 0.82
CA GLN A 57 7.88 -21.43 1.92
C GLN A 57 6.79 -22.51 1.74
N GLN A 58 5.88 -22.31 0.77
CA GLN A 58 4.82 -23.25 0.48
C GLN A 58 5.32 -24.42 -0.38
N GLU A 59 4.86 -25.63 -0.07
CA GLU A 59 5.23 -26.82 -0.80
C GLU A 59 4.82 -26.74 -2.28
N GLY A 60 5.77 -27.04 -3.15
CA GLY A 60 5.59 -27.03 -4.61
C GLY A 60 5.53 -25.63 -5.23
N VAL A 61 5.75 -24.56 -4.48
CA VAL A 61 5.80 -23.19 -5.01
C VAL A 61 7.26 -22.76 -5.22
N ARG A 62 7.53 -22.17 -6.39
CA ARG A 62 8.83 -21.58 -6.69
C ARG A 62 8.67 -20.32 -7.54
N VAL A 63 8.55 -19.19 -6.87
CA VAL A 63 8.55 -17.86 -7.49
C VAL A 63 9.98 -17.34 -7.56
N ASN A 64 10.37 -16.82 -8.71
CA ASN A 64 11.66 -16.13 -8.85
C ASN A 64 11.57 -14.76 -8.14
N PHE A 65 11.92 -14.73 -6.86
CA PHE A 65 11.79 -13.51 -6.03
C PHE A 65 12.64 -12.35 -6.55
N PHE A 66 13.84 -12.63 -7.10
CA PHE A 66 14.71 -11.58 -7.64
C PHE A 66 14.09 -10.91 -8.88
N MET A 67 13.70 -11.71 -9.87
CA MET A 67 13.10 -11.18 -11.10
C MET A 67 11.72 -10.56 -10.87
N SER A 68 10.91 -11.10 -9.93
CA SER A 68 9.64 -10.50 -9.54
C SER A 68 9.84 -9.12 -8.88
N THR A 69 10.90 -8.96 -8.08
CA THR A 69 11.27 -7.66 -7.49
C THR A 69 11.76 -6.68 -8.55
N VAL A 70 12.58 -7.13 -9.50
CA VAL A 70 13.02 -6.27 -10.63
C VAL A 70 11.82 -5.85 -11.48
N ALA A 71 10.88 -6.76 -11.75
CA ALA A 71 9.65 -6.43 -12.47
C ALA A 71 8.81 -5.38 -11.72
N SER A 72 8.69 -5.46 -10.39
CA SER A 72 7.98 -4.47 -9.60
C SER A 72 8.62 -3.08 -9.68
N ILE A 73 9.94 -3.01 -9.73
CA ILE A 73 10.67 -1.74 -9.93
C ILE A 73 10.38 -1.17 -11.31
N PHE A 74 10.44 -1.99 -12.37
CA PHE A 74 10.10 -1.52 -13.73
C PHE A 74 8.65 -1.06 -13.84
N LEU A 75 7.70 -1.77 -13.21
CA LEU A 75 6.30 -1.35 -13.18
C LEU A 75 6.18 0.02 -12.50
N TYR A 76 6.78 0.17 -11.32
CA TYR A 76 6.73 1.41 -10.56
C TYR A 76 7.34 2.58 -11.35
N LEU A 77 8.54 2.40 -11.91
CA LEU A 77 9.23 3.43 -12.69
C LEU A 77 8.48 3.80 -13.98
N ALA A 78 7.83 2.83 -14.63
CA ALA A 78 7.00 3.07 -15.81
C ALA A 78 5.81 3.97 -15.44
N PHE A 79 5.09 3.68 -14.36
CA PHE A 79 4.01 4.53 -13.87
C PHE A 79 4.52 5.91 -13.43
N PHE A 80 5.67 5.98 -12.76
CA PHE A 80 6.28 7.26 -12.37
C PHE A 80 6.60 8.10 -13.61
N ALA A 81 7.34 7.56 -14.59
CA ALA A 81 7.71 8.27 -15.81
C ALA A 81 6.48 8.69 -16.64
N TYR A 82 5.45 7.84 -16.69
CA TYR A 82 4.21 8.15 -17.38
C TYR A 82 3.42 9.26 -16.67
N SER A 83 3.23 9.14 -15.37
CA SER A 83 2.41 10.08 -14.58
C SER A 83 3.06 11.45 -14.40
N CYS A 84 4.40 11.50 -14.23
CA CYS A 84 5.11 12.78 -14.12
C CYS A 84 5.35 13.49 -15.48
N GLY A 85 4.92 12.88 -16.60
CA GLY A 85 5.02 13.47 -17.93
C GLY A 85 6.36 13.24 -18.65
N TYR A 86 7.36 12.60 -18.05
CA TYR A 86 8.63 12.29 -18.75
C TYR A 86 8.41 11.39 -19.96
N ALA A 87 7.41 10.51 -19.92
CA ALA A 87 7.06 9.67 -21.06
C ALA A 87 6.66 10.49 -22.30
N ASN A 88 6.14 11.73 -22.14
CA ASN A 88 5.77 12.60 -23.24
C ASN A 88 6.98 13.08 -24.08
N LEU A 89 8.20 12.93 -23.56
CA LEU A 89 9.43 13.18 -24.33
C LEU A 89 9.75 12.06 -25.31
N LEU A 90 9.07 10.92 -25.23
CA LEU A 90 9.22 9.80 -26.16
C LEU A 90 8.21 9.91 -27.32
N ILE A 91 8.58 9.35 -28.47
CA ILE A 91 7.69 9.27 -29.64
C ILE A 91 6.39 8.52 -29.29
N MET A 92 6.51 7.49 -28.45
CA MET A 92 5.39 6.69 -27.93
C MET A 92 5.45 6.67 -26.40
N PRO A 93 4.65 7.50 -25.71
CA PRO A 93 4.68 7.58 -24.23
C PRO A 93 4.44 6.24 -23.52
N SER A 94 3.61 5.36 -24.09
CA SER A 94 3.35 4.02 -23.54
C SER A 94 4.55 3.08 -23.62
N SER A 95 5.60 3.40 -24.40
CA SER A 95 6.80 2.55 -24.52
C SER A 95 7.58 2.40 -23.21
N VAL A 96 7.36 3.28 -22.23
CA VAL A 96 7.94 3.15 -20.88
C VAL A 96 7.53 1.85 -20.17
N PHE A 97 6.40 1.23 -20.57
CA PHE A 97 5.94 -0.04 -20.02
C PHE A 97 6.59 -1.28 -20.66
N LEU A 98 7.30 -1.14 -21.79
CA LEU A 98 7.88 -2.28 -22.50
C LEU A 98 8.87 -3.11 -21.65
N PRO A 99 9.75 -2.51 -20.82
CA PRO A 99 10.62 -3.28 -19.94
C PRO A 99 9.83 -4.15 -18.96
N TYR A 100 8.74 -3.62 -18.39
CA TYR A 100 7.87 -4.39 -17.49
C TYR A 100 7.18 -5.54 -18.23
N VAL A 101 6.63 -5.30 -19.44
CA VAL A 101 6.00 -6.34 -20.26
C VAL A 101 6.99 -7.44 -20.59
N ALA A 102 8.22 -7.10 -20.96
CA ALA A 102 9.28 -8.08 -21.20
C ALA A 102 9.58 -8.92 -19.94
N MET A 103 9.61 -8.30 -18.76
CA MET A 103 9.78 -9.01 -17.50
C MET A 103 8.60 -9.93 -17.18
N LEU A 104 7.34 -9.52 -17.46
CA LEU A 104 6.18 -10.39 -17.31
C LEU A 104 6.24 -11.61 -18.19
N ILE A 105 6.62 -11.44 -19.47
CA ILE A 105 6.84 -12.57 -20.40
C ILE A 105 7.90 -13.51 -19.84
N TYR A 106 9.03 -12.98 -19.37
CA TYR A 106 10.09 -13.77 -18.74
C TYR A 106 9.55 -14.55 -17.53
N LEU A 107 8.81 -13.90 -16.65
CA LEU A 107 8.25 -14.53 -15.44
C LEU A 107 7.25 -15.65 -15.77
N LEU A 108 6.49 -15.52 -16.86
CA LEU A 108 5.58 -16.56 -17.33
C LEU A 108 6.31 -17.74 -18.00
N VAL A 109 7.37 -17.46 -18.74
CA VAL A 109 8.11 -18.47 -19.51
C VAL A 109 9.13 -19.23 -18.64
N SER A 110 9.78 -18.55 -17.69
CA SER A 110 10.85 -19.12 -16.89
C SER A 110 10.50 -20.42 -16.14
N PRO A 111 9.30 -20.60 -15.54
CA PRO A 111 8.95 -21.86 -14.86
C PRO A 111 8.90 -23.08 -15.78
N LEU A 112 8.75 -22.90 -17.10
CA LEU A 112 8.80 -24.01 -18.06
C LEU A 112 10.17 -24.69 -18.10
N TYR A 113 11.24 -23.93 -17.81
CA TYR A 113 12.62 -24.40 -17.89
C TYR A 113 13.21 -24.85 -16.54
N PHE A 114 12.65 -24.37 -15.42
CA PHE A 114 13.23 -24.58 -14.08
C PHE A 114 12.61 -25.73 -13.25
N GLY A 115 11.81 -26.64 -13.88
CA GLY A 115 11.64 -27.98 -13.38
C GLY A 115 10.34 -28.32 -12.64
N ARG A 116 10.35 -29.37 -11.86
CA ARG A 116 9.28 -30.21 -11.33
C ARG A 116 8.41 -29.56 -10.20
N HIS A 117 8.16 -28.28 -10.26
CA HIS A 117 7.30 -27.59 -9.28
C HIS A 117 5.85 -27.48 -9.83
N ASN A 118 4.90 -27.18 -8.95
CA ASN A 118 3.56 -26.86 -9.42
C ASN A 118 3.59 -25.49 -10.14
N ALA A 119 3.74 -25.54 -11.45
CA ALA A 119 3.86 -24.34 -12.30
C ALA A 119 2.65 -23.42 -12.13
N LEU A 120 1.43 -23.98 -12.03
CA LEU A 120 0.20 -23.19 -11.86
C LEU A 120 0.21 -22.38 -10.57
N LYS A 121 0.57 -23.02 -9.44
CA LYS A 121 0.70 -22.30 -8.15
C LYS A 121 1.79 -21.22 -8.22
N SER A 122 2.93 -21.53 -8.83
CA SER A 122 4.04 -20.59 -8.97
C SER A 122 3.65 -19.39 -9.85
N TRP A 123 2.93 -19.60 -10.96
CA TRP A 123 2.38 -18.52 -11.78
C TRP A 123 1.36 -17.67 -11.02
N ALA A 124 0.44 -18.31 -10.30
CA ALA A 124 -0.57 -17.60 -9.52
C ALA A 124 0.08 -16.65 -8.49
N PHE A 125 1.06 -17.14 -7.72
CA PHE A 125 1.76 -16.31 -6.75
C PHE A 125 2.69 -15.26 -7.40
N THR A 126 3.28 -15.57 -8.55
CA THR A 126 4.04 -14.59 -9.33
C THR A 126 3.15 -13.45 -9.79
N MET A 127 2.00 -13.75 -10.40
CA MET A 127 1.04 -12.72 -10.81
C MET A 127 0.45 -11.97 -9.61
N MET A 128 0.18 -12.67 -8.52
CA MET A 128 -0.26 -12.03 -7.29
C MET A 128 0.78 -11.04 -6.74
N SER A 129 2.07 -11.36 -6.81
CA SER A 129 3.13 -10.42 -6.42
C SER A 129 3.14 -9.14 -7.26
N GLN A 130 2.79 -9.23 -8.55
CA GLN A 130 2.74 -8.07 -9.44
C GLN A 130 1.42 -7.28 -9.30
N ILE A 131 0.27 -7.96 -9.27
CA ILE A 131 -1.04 -7.31 -9.29
C ILE A 131 -1.48 -6.86 -7.90
N TYR A 132 -1.28 -7.70 -6.88
CA TYR A 132 -1.74 -7.39 -5.51
C TYR A 132 -0.73 -6.55 -4.73
N VAL A 133 0.59 -6.74 -4.94
CA VAL A 133 1.62 -6.03 -4.16
C VAL A 133 2.22 -4.87 -4.95
N ALA A 134 2.78 -5.10 -6.15
CA ALA A 134 3.53 -4.07 -6.88
C ALA A 134 2.62 -3.01 -7.51
N LEU A 135 1.51 -3.41 -8.14
CA LEU A 135 0.62 -2.50 -8.84
C LEU A 135 0.02 -1.40 -7.96
N PRO A 136 -0.48 -1.65 -6.72
CA PRO A 136 -0.96 -0.59 -5.86
C PRO A 136 0.04 0.54 -5.65
N PHE A 137 1.31 0.22 -5.36
CA PHE A 137 2.32 1.25 -5.20
C PHE A 137 2.62 2.00 -6.52
N ALA A 138 2.58 1.32 -7.66
CA ALA A 138 2.72 1.96 -8.96
C ALA A 138 1.55 2.92 -9.24
N LEU A 139 0.31 2.54 -8.90
CA LEU A 139 -0.88 3.38 -9.04
C LEU A 139 -0.86 4.63 -8.16
N LEU A 140 -0.08 4.64 -7.06
CA LEU A 140 0.09 5.82 -6.23
C LEU A 140 0.66 7.00 -7.03
N ASN A 141 1.48 6.73 -8.07
CA ASN A 141 1.95 7.77 -8.99
C ASN A 141 0.78 8.41 -9.76
N ALA A 142 -0.18 7.62 -10.21
CA ALA A 142 -1.31 8.13 -11.00
C ALA A 142 -2.22 9.07 -10.20
N ILE A 143 -2.29 8.93 -8.88
CA ILE A 143 -3.05 9.87 -8.02
C ILE A 143 -2.21 11.07 -7.55
N SER A 144 -0.89 11.00 -7.70
CA SER A 144 0.05 12.03 -7.22
C SER A 144 0.34 13.11 -8.26
N PHE A 145 0.13 12.81 -9.54
CA PHE A 145 0.38 13.74 -10.64
C PHE A 145 -0.94 14.02 -11.37
N ILE A 146 -1.30 15.28 -11.45
CA ILE A 146 -2.50 15.74 -12.17
C ILE A 146 -2.09 16.44 -13.48
N PRO A 147 -2.96 16.41 -14.51
CA PRO A 147 -2.72 17.18 -15.73
C PRO A 147 -2.59 18.67 -15.42
N TYR A 148 -1.50 19.26 -15.90
CA TYR A 148 -1.23 20.71 -15.79
C TYR A 148 -0.59 21.21 -17.09
N PRO A 149 -1.40 21.61 -18.10
CA PRO A 149 -0.91 21.92 -19.44
C PRO A 149 0.15 23.02 -19.51
N MET A 150 0.15 23.97 -18.55
CA MET A 150 1.14 25.04 -18.46
C MET A 150 2.43 24.60 -17.76
N GLY A 151 2.49 23.39 -17.20
CA GLY A 151 3.69 22.82 -16.59
C GLY A 151 4.70 22.34 -17.64
N PRO A 152 5.99 22.26 -17.30
CA PRO A 152 7.06 21.91 -18.24
C PRO A 152 6.90 20.49 -18.84
N LEU A 153 6.22 19.58 -18.16
CA LEU A 153 5.96 18.22 -18.61
C LEU A 153 4.45 17.93 -18.78
N GLY A 154 3.60 18.97 -18.74
CA GLY A 154 2.15 18.82 -18.83
C GLY A 154 1.46 18.24 -17.60
N THR A 155 2.19 18.09 -16.48
CA THR A 155 1.68 17.56 -15.22
C THR A 155 2.22 18.33 -14.02
N ALA A 156 1.50 18.30 -12.89
CA ALA A 156 1.93 18.85 -11.62
C ALA A 156 1.87 17.78 -10.53
N TYR A 157 2.87 17.73 -9.67
CA TYR A 157 2.91 16.89 -8.50
C TYR A 157 2.10 17.52 -7.36
N VAL A 158 1.10 16.82 -6.87
CA VAL A 158 0.26 17.25 -5.75
C VAL A 158 0.47 16.28 -4.59
N TYR A 159 1.40 16.61 -3.71
CA TYR A 159 1.79 15.78 -2.57
C TYR A 159 0.63 15.47 -1.62
N MET A 160 -0.41 16.31 -1.59
CA MET A 160 -1.53 16.15 -0.67
C MET A 160 -2.33 14.87 -0.95
N TYR A 161 -2.49 14.44 -2.20
CA TYR A 161 -3.24 13.23 -2.52
C TYR A 161 -2.60 11.95 -1.97
N PRO A 162 -1.33 11.63 -2.25
CA PRO A 162 -0.70 10.46 -1.66
C PRO A 162 -0.56 10.59 -0.14
N LEU A 163 -0.31 11.79 0.40
CA LEU A 163 -0.26 12.03 1.83
C LEU A 163 -1.62 11.75 2.50
N ALA A 164 -2.71 12.21 1.89
CA ALA A 164 -4.06 12.01 2.40
C ALA A 164 -4.44 10.54 2.52
N VAL A 165 -4.02 9.69 1.56
CA VAL A 165 -4.23 8.24 1.68
C VAL A 165 -3.67 7.71 3.00
N PHE A 166 -2.42 8.04 3.34
CA PHE A 166 -1.81 7.57 4.59
C PHE A 166 -2.42 8.24 5.82
N LEU A 167 -2.76 9.52 5.77
CA LEU A 167 -3.45 10.21 6.87
C LEU A 167 -4.82 9.57 7.16
N PHE A 168 -5.58 9.20 6.13
CA PHE A 168 -6.86 8.53 6.28
C PHE A 168 -6.69 7.11 6.84
N LEU A 169 -5.70 6.34 6.38
CA LEU A 169 -5.40 5.02 6.93
C LEU A 169 -5.04 5.11 8.42
N TRP A 170 -4.09 5.98 8.80
CA TRP A 170 -3.67 6.14 10.19
C TRP A 170 -4.79 6.66 11.08
N SER A 171 -5.60 7.60 10.60
CA SER A 171 -6.75 8.09 11.35
C SER A 171 -7.82 7.00 11.50
N SER A 172 -8.08 6.22 10.45
CA SER A 172 -9.00 5.09 10.51
C SER A 172 -8.55 4.04 11.54
N ASP A 173 -7.27 3.67 11.55
CA ASP A 173 -6.73 2.72 12.53
C ASP A 173 -6.83 3.27 13.96
N THR A 174 -6.50 4.54 14.14
CA THR A 174 -6.60 5.21 15.45
C THR A 174 -8.04 5.25 15.93
N GLY A 175 -8.97 5.66 15.07
CA GLY A 175 -10.41 5.72 15.39
C GLY A 175 -10.98 4.33 15.68
N ALA A 176 -10.58 3.32 14.89
CA ALA A 176 -10.99 1.94 15.10
C ALA A 176 -10.48 1.39 16.44
N TYR A 177 -9.25 1.71 16.80
CA TYR A 177 -8.68 1.33 18.10
C TYR A 177 -9.42 2.03 19.26
N CYS A 178 -9.60 3.35 19.21
CA CYS A 178 -10.25 4.12 20.26
C CYS A 178 -11.70 3.68 20.47
N VAL A 179 -12.51 3.69 19.41
CA VAL A 179 -13.93 3.33 19.50
C VAL A 179 -14.10 1.84 19.78
N GLY A 180 -13.29 0.98 19.16
CA GLY A 180 -13.31 -0.46 19.41
C GLY A 180 -12.94 -0.85 20.84
N SER A 181 -12.01 -0.14 21.48
CA SER A 181 -11.62 -0.38 22.87
C SER A 181 -12.70 0.10 23.86
N LEU A 182 -13.36 1.23 23.57
CA LEU A 182 -14.38 1.82 24.45
C LEU A 182 -15.73 1.10 24.34
N LEU A 183 -16.18 0.83 23.11
CA LEU A 183 -17.53 0.32 22.84
C LEU A 183 -17.57 -1.15 22.46
N GLY A 184 -16.45 -1.76 22.07
CA GLY A 184 -16.40 -3.15 21.59
C GLY A 184 -16.78 -4.21 22.64
N ARG A 185 -16.71 -3.86 23.93
CA ARG A 185 -17.22 -4.73 25.02
C ARG A 185 -18.76 -4.68 25.13
N LYS A 186 -19.38 -3.54 24.82
CA LYS A 186 -20.84 -3.35 24.87
C LYS A 186 -21.51 -3.87 23.59
N ILE A 187 -20.83 -3.77 22.45
CA ILE A 187 -21.32 -4.18 21.14
C ILE A 187 -20.34 -5.20 20.55
N PRO A 188 -20.48 -6.51 20.87
CA PRO A 188 -19.46 -7.53 20.59
C PRO A 188 -19.46 -8.05 19.14
N TYR A 189 -20.16 -7.39 18.22
CA TYR A 189 -20.22 -7.81 16.82
C TYR A 189 -18.87 -7.70 16.13
N LYS A 190 -18.29 -8.86 15.78
CA LYS A 190 -17.00 -8.96 15.08
C LYS A 190 -17.19 -8.84 13.58
N LEU A 191 -16.18 -8.27 12.89
CA LEU A 191 -16.22 -8.09 11.45
C LEU A 191 -15.98 -9.43 10.73
N PHE A 192 -14.84 -10.09 10.99
CA PHE A 192 -14.47 -11.41 10.46
C PHE A 192 -13.76 -12.23 11.55
N PRO A 193 -14.51 -12.98 12.40
CA PRO A 193 -13.93 -13.68 13.55
C PRO A 193 -12.87 -14.72 13.19
N SER A 194 -13.02 -15.40 12.05
CA SER A 194 -12.11 -16.46 11.58
C SER A 194 -10.77 -15.92 11.08
N ILE A 195 -10.70 -14.66 10.62
CA ILE A 195 -9.53 -14.04 10.01
C ILE A 195 -8.85 -13.12 11.02
N SER A 196 -9.62 -12.18 11.58
CA SER A 196 -9.15 -11.16 12.51
C SER A 196 -10.12 -10.99 13.68
N PRO A 197 -9.99 -11.79 14.77
CA PRO A 197 -10.93 -11.81 15.90
C PRO A 197 -10.95 -10.51 16.69
N LYS A 198 -9.97 -9.63 16.51
CA LYS A 198 -9.90 -8.34 17.20
C LYS A 198 -10.72 -7.24 16.51
N LYS A 199 -10.96 -7.31 15.20
CA LYS A 199 -11.72 -6.31 14.44
C LYS A 199 -13.21 -6.41 14.72
N SER A 200 -13.84 -5.26 15.04
CA SER A 200 -15.28 -5.15 15.30
C SER A 200 -15.93 -4.15 14.35
N TRP A 201 -17.23 -4.34 14.08
CA TRP A 201 -18.02 -3.38 13.29
C TRP A 201 -17.99 -1.98 13.87
N VAL A 202 -18.15 -1.88 15.19
CA VAL A 202 -18.13 -0.59 15.90
C VAL A 202 -16.79 0.12 15.76
N GLY A 203 -15.69 -0.63 15.85
CA GLY A 203 -14.35 -0.08 15.59
C GLY A 203 -14.22 0.43 14.17
N SER A 204 -14.60 -0.38 13.15
CA SER A 204 -14.50 0.02 11.75
C SER A 204 -15.33 1.27 11.43
N ILE A 205 -16.56 1.37 11.97
CA ILE A 205 -17.40 2.57 11.82
C ILE A 205 -16.72 3.79 12.47
N GLY A 206 -16.20 3.63 13.70
CA GLY A 206 -15.49 4.71 14.39
C GLY A 206 -14.25 5.19 13.65
N GLY A 207 -13.48 4.25 13.06
CA GLY A 207 -12.34 4.56 12.21
C GLY A 207 -12.73 5.32 10.96
N THR A 208 -13.79 4.85 10.27
CA THR A 208 -14.31 5.51 9.07
C THR A 208 -14.79 6.93 9.37
N LEU A 209 -15.52 7.15 10.48
CA LEU A 209 -15.96 8.48 10.87
C LEU A 209 -14.78 9.42 11.15
N LEU A 210 -13.72 8.94 11.79
CA LEU A 210 -12.53 9.76 12.02
C LEU A 210 -11.80 10.09 10.71
N ALA A 211 -11.68 9.15 9.77
CA ALA A 211 -11.10 9.42 8.46
C ALA A 211 -11.91 10.46 7.67
N VAL A 212 -13.25 10.38 7.70
CA VAL A 212 -14.16 11.38 7.11
C VAL A 212 -13.96 12.76 7.74
N ALA A 213 -13.83 12.82 9.07
CA ALA A 213 -13.56 14.08 9.78
C ALA A 213 -12.18 14.67 9.40
N VAL A 214 -11.15 13.84 9.24
CA VAL A 214 -9.83 14.28 8.71
C VAL A 214 -9.97 14.82 7.29
N GLY A 215 -10.80 14.23 6.44
CA GLY A 215 -11.10 14.75 5.11
C GLY A 215 -11.73 16.16 5.16
N ALA A 216 -12.65 16.39 6.10
CA ALA A 216 -13.20 17.72 6.32
C ALA A 216 -12.15 18.74 6.78
N VAL A 217 -11.19 18.32 7.60
CA VAL A 217 -10.08 19.20 8.02
C VAL A 217 -9.14 19.50 6.83
N ILE A 218 -8.79 18.50 6.02
CA ILE A 218 -7.93 18.68 4.84
C ILE A 218 -8.58 19.69 3.87
N SER A 219 -9.89 19.65 3.66
CA SER A 219 -10.60 20.57 2.76
C SER A 219 -10.46 22.04 3.14
N CYS A 220 -10.14 22.36 4.41
CA CYS A 220 -9.89 23.73 4.85
C CYS A 220 -8.53 24.29 4.37
N TYR A 221 -7.58 23.41 4.04
CA TYR A 221 -6.22 23.78 3.67
C TYR A 221 -5.90 23.50 2.20
N GLU A 222 -6.61 22.54 1.59
CA GLU A 222 -6.38 22.08 0.23
C GLU A 222 -7.67 22.22 -0.61
N PRO A 223 -7.80 23.31 -1.42
CA PRO A 223 -9.03 23.60 -2.15
C PRO A 223 -9.18 22.80 -3.45
N SER A 224 -8.27 21.88 -3.76
CA SER A 224 -8.31 21.09 -5.01
C SER A 224 -9.54 20.19 -5.14
N LEU A 225 -10.16 19.82 -4.02
CA LEU A 225 -11.43 19.10 -3.95
C LEU A 225 -12.38 19.84 -3.00
N SER A 226 -13.69 19.71 -3.25
CA SER A 226 -14.72 20.23 -2.35
C SER A 226 -14.73 19.48 -1.00
N LEU A 227 -15.37 20.07 0.02
CA LEU A 227 -15.56 19.45 1.32
C LEU A 227 -16.11 18.02 1.22
N VAL A 228 -17.18 17.84 0.42
CA VAL A 228 -17.86 16.54 0.25
C VAL A 228 -16.94 15.54 -0.45
N GLN A 229 -16.15 15.99 -1.42
CA GLN A 229 -15.19 15.13 -2.13
C GLN A 229 -14.03 14.69 -1.23
N TRP A 230 -13.48 15.58 -0.39
CA TRP A 230 -12.47 15.19 0.60
C TRP A 230 -13.00 14.21 1.65
N MET A 231 -14.24 14.43 2.15
CA MET A 231 -14.90 13.51 3.06
C MET A 231 -15.17 12.14 2.41
N GLY A 232 -15.63 12.14 1.15
CA GLY A 232 -15.83 10.92 0.36
C GLY A 232 -14.52 10.17 0.10
N PHE A 233 -13.41 10.89 -0.11
CA PHE A 233 -12.10 10.29 -0.25
C PHE A 233 -11.67 9.58 1.05
N GLY A 234 -11.83 10.22 2.21
CA GLY A 234 -11.59 9.60 3.52
C GLY A 234 -12.45 8.36 3.76
N LEU A 235 -13.73 8.41 3.37
CA LEU A 235 -14.66 7.28 3.46
C LEU A 235 -14.15 6.08 2.64
N VAL A 236 -13.80 6.30 1.37
CA VAL A 236 -13.31 5.24 0.47
C VAL A 236 -12.02 4.62 1.00
N VAL A 237 -11.05 5.45 1.38
CA VAL A 237 -9.76 4.96 1.92
C VAL A 237 -9.97 4.14 3.20
N ALA A 238 -10.83 4.57 4.12
CA ALA A 238 -11.07 3.84 5.37
C ALA A 238 -11.73 2.48 5.15
N ILE A 239 -12.74 2.40 4.26
CA ILE A 239 -13.42 1.15 3.93
C ILE A 239 -12.44 0.17 3.27
N PHE A 240 -11.77 0.60 2.19
CA PHE A 240 -10.87 -0.26 1.44
C PHE A 240 -9.57 -0.55 2.20
N GLY A 241 -9.12 0.33 3.09
CA GLY A 241 -8.02 0.07 4.01
C GLY A 241 -8.37 -1.05 5.01
N THR A 242 -9.59 -1.01 5.58
CA THR A 242 -10.06 -2.10 6.45
C THR A 242 -10.10 -3.44 5.72
N TRP A 243 -10.55 -3.45 4.46
CA TRP A 243 -10.58 -4.67 3.65
C TRP A 243 -9.18 -5.11 3.20
N GLY A 244 -8.26 -4.17 2.96
CA GLY A 244 -6.87 -4.48 2.62
C GLY A 244 -6.18 -5.32 3.70
N ASP A 245 -6.23 -4.84 4.96
CA ASP A 245 -5.70 -5.60 6.10
C ASP A 245 -6.41 -6.96 6.28
N LEU A 246 -7.73 -7.04 6.03
CA LEU A 246 -8.45 -8.33 6.10
C LEU A 246 -8.01 -9.30 5.01
N VAL A 247 -7.81 -8.84 3.78
CA VAL A 247 -7.32 -9.66 2.66
C VAL A 247 -5.91 -10.16 2.95
N GLU A 248 -5.01 -9.28 3.40
CA GLU A 248 -3.64 -9.67 3.76
C GLU A 248 -3.63 -10.64 4.95
N SER A 249 -4.46 -10.39 5.96
CA SER A 249 -4.65 -11.31 7.08
C SER A 249 -5.13 -12.68 6.62
N GLN A 250 -6.07 -12.75 5.68
CA GLN A 250 -6.56 -14.01 5.10
C GLN A 250 -5.44 -14.77 4.38
N ILE A 251 -4.64 -14.07 3.56
CA ILE A 251 -3.49 -14.64 2.87
C ILE A 251 -2.51 -15.24 3.88
N LYS A 252 -2.15 -14.49 4.93
CA LYS A 252 -1.25 -14.96 6.00
C LYS A 252 -1.79 -16.22 6.68
N ARG A 253 -3.09 -16.30 6.98
CA ARG A 253 -3.69 -17.51 7.59
C ARG A 253 -3.62 -18.71 6.65
N GLN A 254 -3.90 -18.53 5.35
CA GLN A 254 -3.79 -19.62 4.37
C GLN A 254 -2.35 -20.10 4.17
N LEU A 255 -1.37 -19.19 4.32
CA LEU A 255 0.05 -19.54 4.27
C LEU A 255 0.59 -20.11 5.60
N GLY A 256 -0.26 -20.23 6.65
CA GLY A 256 0.13 -20.75 7.95
C GLY A 256 1.00 -19.82 8.78
N ILE A 257 1.08 -18.54 8.44
CA ILE A 257 1.89 -17.53 9.12
C ILE A 257 1.02 -16.48 9.83
N LYS A 258 1.63 -15.67 10.68
CA LYS A 258 0.98 -14.54 11.33
C LYS A 258 1.55 -13.21 10.88
N ASP A 259 2.85 -13.09 10.79
CA ASP A 259 3.56 -11.88 10.40
C ASP A 259 4.31 -12.16 9.08
N SER A 260 4.41 -11.17 8.19
CA SER A 260 5.02 -11.35 6.87
C SER A 260 6.54 -11.47 6.93
N GLY A 261 7.17 -10.97 8.00
CA GLY A 261 8.62 -11.01 8.18
C GLY A 261 9.09 -10.33 9.45
N ASN A 262 10.41 -10.11 9.54
CA ASN A 262 11.06 -9.46 10.68
C ASN A 262 12.01 -8.34 10.22
N VAL A 263 11.74 -7.72 9.07
CA VAL A 263 12.62 -6.69 8.47
C VAL A 263 12.68 -5.44 9.34
N LEU A 264 11.56 -5.08 9.98
CA LEU A 264 11.52 -3.91 10.87
C LEU A 264 11.61 -4.38 12.34
N PRO A 265 12.69 -4.04 13.07
CA PRO A 265 12.86 -4.44 14.45
C PRO A 265 11.66 -4.04 15.32
N GLY A 266 11.01 -5.02 15.93
CA GLY A 266 9.84 -4.82 16.79
C GLY A 266 8.50 -4.51 16.09
N HIS A 267 8.48 -4.40 14.75
CA HIS A 267 7.29 -4.03 13.97
C HIS A 267 6.82 -5.11 12.96
N GLY A 268 7.47 -6.28 12.90
CA GLY A 268 7.09 -7.35 11.97
C GLY A 268 7.64 -7.15 10.57
N GLY A 269 6.92 -7.62 9.59
CA GLY A 269 7.30 -7.52 8.19
C GLY A 269 7.09 -6.12 7.59
N PHE A 270 7.75 -5.91 6.47
CA PHE A 270 7.60 -4.68 5.70
C PHE A 270 6.21 -4.59 5.04
N LEU A 271 5.74 -5.71 4.50
CA LEU A 271 4.42 -5.82 3.89
C LEU A 271 3.30 -5.53 4.90
N ASP A 272 3.44 -6.02 6.16
CA ASP A 272 2.50 -5.76 7.25
C ASP A 272 2.29 -4.26 7.56
N ARG A 273 3.16 -3.36 7.09
CA ARG A 273 3.04 -1.91 7.29
C ARG A 273 2.22 -1.22 6.21
N PHE A 274 2.00 -1.89 5.09
CA PHE A 274 1.30 -1.37 3.93
C PHE A 274 0.07 -2.20 3.55
N ASP A 275 -0.30 -3.19 4.36
CA ASP A 275 -1.43 -4.11 4.13
C ASP A 275 -2.73 -3.39 3.76
N SER A 276 -3.10 -2.40 4.56
CA SER A 276 -4.28 -1.55 4.32
C SER A 276 -4.16 -0.75 3.02
N SER A 277 -2.95 -0.31 2.65
CA SER A 277 -2.71 0.52 1.48
C SER A 277 -2.87 -0.24 0.15
N LEU A 278 -2.68 -1.58 0.16
CA LEU A 278 -2.74 -2.38 -1.06
C LEU A 278 -4.10 -2.35 -1.75
N LEU A 279 -5.19 -2.21 -1.02
CA LEU A 279 -6.53 -2.02 -1.59
C LEU A 279 -6.99 -0.56 -1.54
N ALA A 280 -6.54 0.21 -0.55
CA ALA A 280 -6.92 1.61 -0.43
C ALA A 280 -6.40 2.46 -1.60
N ILE A 281 -5.18 2.23 -2.09
CA ILE A 281 -4.61 3.00 -3.21
C ILE A 281 -5.38 2.78 -4.51
N PRO A 282 -5.64 1.54 -5.00
CA PRO A 282 -6.47 1.34 -6.18
C PRO A 282 -7.87 1.92 -6.06
N ALA A 283 -8.51 1.79 -4.89
CA ALA A 283 -9.82 2.38 -4.64
C ALA A 283 -9.78 3.92 -4.66
N SER A 284 -8.71 4.51 -4.12
CA SER A 284 -8.43 5.94 -4.18
C SER A 284 -8.34 6.46 -5.61
N LEU A 285 -7.64 5.71 -6.47
CA LEU A 285 -7.52 6.06 -7.88
C LEU A 285 -8.90 6.09 -8.56
N ILE A 286 -9.69 5.03 -8.38
CA ILE A 286 -11.04 4.95 -8.95
C ILE A 286 -11.89 6.14 -8.49
N TYR A 287 -11.86 6.44 -7.19
CA TYR A 287 -12.61 7.55 -6.62
C TYR A 287 -12.18 8.90 -7.20
N LEU A 288 -10.88 9.21 -7.15
CA LEU A 288 -10.37 10.49 -7.63
C LEU A 288 -10.59 10.69 -9.12
N TYR A 289 -10.38 9.66 -9.95
CA TYR A 289 -10.67 9.75 -11.39
C TYR A 289 -12.16 9.96 -11.67
N THR A 290 -13.04 9.37 -10.87
CA THR A 290 -14.49 9.63 -10.98
C THR A 290 -14.82 11.08 -10.63
N VAL A 291 -14.21 11.60 -9.55
CA VAL A 291 -14.41 12.99 -9.11
C VAL A 291 -13.82 14.00 -10.10
N TRP A 292 -12.66 13.72 -10.69
CA TRP A 292 -12.05 14.61 -11.69
C TRP A 292 -12.76 14.59 -13.06
N ALA A 293 -13.51 13.53 -13.34
CA ALA A 293 -14.31 13.42 -14.58
C ALA A 293 -15.67 14.14 -14.51
N MET A 294 -16.11 14.52 -13.31
CA MET A 294 -17.34 15.29 -13.08
C MET A 294 -17.09 16.78 -13.15
#